data_21956b433e3288d1772d50e093facc3a
#
_entry.id   21956b433e3288d1772d50e093facc3a
#
_cell.length_a   1.000
_cell.length_b   1.000
_cell.length_c   1.000
_cell.angle_alpha   90.00
_cell.angle_beta   90.00
_cell.angle_gamma   90.00
#
_symmetry.space_group_name_H-M   'P 1'
#
loop_
_entity.id
_entity.type
_entity.pdbx_description
1 polymer ?
#
loop_
_entity_poly.entity_id
_entity_poly.type
_entity_poly.pdbx_seq_one_letter_code
_entity_poly.pdbx_strand_id
1 'polypeptide(L)'
;MSETLLSPTAVLTLAELVTEAQRLQQAGHADAAVALYQGWIVDGPAGMRHVACFNLGTLLGGLNRAADAESAYRQALGLQPNFPHARLNLGHLLERAGKPEEALAQWRAVLGSGAAADLCVHAWNNLGRLLESLRRYVEAEAALRESLQLDPRQGNVIQHYVHLRQTLCAWPVYQAVGEVTSNMLLTGTSLLAMMSASDDPALQLISATRFANERVPKLAPVALHRSMPPRSGRIKIGYLSGDLHMHAVGLLTPELFELHDRSKFEVFGFCWTPESEQPQRQRIVAAMDHLVRLSGVDDATAARLIAEAGIDVLVDLQGLTSGARPAILGYRAAPVQVSYLGLPGTSALPGVDWILADAYVMPPELEPYCTEKPIRLPHCYQVSDRQREIAPRPARSSYGLPDDRFVYCSFNNNFKFTPEVFGAWMRILGQVPDSVLWLLADNDTARENMLRCADEHGVPRQRLLFAPRVAPPEYLARFQCADLVLDTFPYNAGTTASDALWMGTPIVTLSGRSYISRMAGSLLNAVGLPELATTSLAEYERLAVLLGRQPARVASYKRYLAEQGRSSPLFDLPGIVRSIEAEFERLALQHRG
;
A
#
# COMPACT_ATOMS: atom_id res chain seq x y z
N MET A 1 -10.33 -80.72 -2.26
CA MET A 1 -10.32 -79.46 -1.50
C MET A 1 -8.99 -78.78 -1.77
N SER A 2 -8.92 -77.89 -2.74
CA SER A 2 -7.73 -77.08 -3.03
C SER A 2 -7.94 -75.73 -2.44
N GLU A 3 -7.17 -75.43 -1.36
CA GLU A 3 -7.03 -74.07 -0.88
C GLU A 3 -6.26 -73.26 -1.89
N THR A 4 -6.97 -72.34 -2.53
CA THR A 4 -6.38 -71.31 -3.38
C THR A 4 -5.71 -70.31 -2.43
N LEU A 5 -4.40 -70.39 -2.27
CA LEU A 5 -3.58 -69.37 -1.69
C LEU A 5 -3.79 -68.06 -2.44
N LEU A 6 -4.43 -67.09 -1.82
CA LEU A 6 -4.49 -65.70 -2.29
C LEU A 6 -3.07 -65.20 -2.46
N SER A 7 -2.69 -64.87 -3.68
CA SER A 7 -1.45 -64.17 -3.99
C SER A 7 -1.40 -62.87 -3.17
N PRO A 8 -0.23 -62.46 -2.61
CA PRO A 8 -0.13 -61.20 -1.94
C PRO A 8 -0.52 -60.09 -2.91
N THR A 9 -1.52 -59.27 -2.54
CA THR A 9 -1.94 -58.10 -3.29
C THR A 9 -0.69 -57.27 -3.57
N ALA A 10 -0.34 -57.12 -4.85
CA ALA A 10 0.84 -56.35 -5.25
C ALA A 10 0.69 -54.90 -4.71
N VAL A 11 1.65 -54.45 -3.91
CA VAL A 11 1.70 -53.08 -3.40
C VAL A 11 1.85 -52.17 -4.60
N LEU A 12 0.95 -51.18 -4.74
CA LEU A 12 0.99 -50.20 -5.83
C LEU A 12 2.38 -49.54 -5.89
N THR A 13 2.87 -49.29 -7.08
CA THR A 13 4.03 -48.39 -7.25
C THR A 13 3.65 -46.98 -6.80
N LEU A 14 4.64 -46.14 -6.49
CA LEU A 14 4.37 -44.75 -6.11
C LEU A 14 3.60 -43.97 -7.20
N ALA A 15 3.87 -44.22 -8.47
CA ALA A 15 3.17 -43.61 -9.58
C ALA A 15 1.68 -44.01 -9.65
N GLU A 16 1.40 -45.32 -9.46
CA GLU A 16 0.03 -45.84 -9.39
C GLU A 16 -0.73 -45.31 -8.18
N LEU A 17 -0.05 -45.20 -7.00
CA LEU A 17 -0.60 -44.57 -5.80
C LEU A 17 -1.05 -43.12 -6.06
N VAL A 18 -0.17 -42.32 -6.67
CA VAL A 18 -0.47 -40.91 -6.99
C VAL A 18 -1.64 -40.79 -7.95
N THR A 19 -1.65 -41.62 -9.00
CA THR A 19 -2.71 -41.64 -10.01
C THR A 19 -4.06 -42.01 -9.39
N GLU A 20 -4.11 -43.06 -8.57
CA GLU A 20 -5.34 -43.51 -7.93
C GLU A 20 -5.84 -42.51 -6.87
N ALA A 21 -4.93 -41.92 -6.11
CA ALA A 21 -5.29 -40.85 -5.16
C ALA A 21 -5.87 -39.61 -5.87
N GLN A 22 -5.31 -39.22 -7.01
CA GLN A 22 -5.86 -38.12 -7.83
C GLN A 22 -7.26 -38.47 -8.39
N ARG A 23 -7.44 -39.72 -8.87
CA ARG A 23 -8.75 -40.19 -9.33
C ARG A 23 -9.80 -40.12 -8.22
N LEU A 24 -9.45 -40.57 -7.02
CA LEU A 24 -10.34 -40.50 -5.85
C LEU A 24 -10.69 -39.05 -5.48
N GLN A 25 -9.73 -38.13 -5.51
CA GLN A 25 -9.98 -36.70 -5.27
C GLN A 25 -10.95 -36.11 -6.30
N GLN A 26 -10.72 -36.36 -7.58
CA GLN A 26 -11.61 -35.91 -8.68
C GLN A 26 -13.03 -36.46 -8.57
N ALA A 27 -13.17 -37.67 -8.02
CA ALA A 27 -14.46 -38.29 -7.74
C ALA A 27 -15.13 -37.80 -6.44
N GLY A 28 -14.53 -36.88 -5.71
CA GLY A 28 -15.06 -36.37 -4.44
C GLY A 28 -14.78 -37.26 -3.22
N HIS A 29 -13.97 -38.30 -3.37
CA HIS A 29 -13.65 -39.30 -2.32
C HIS A 29 -12.30 -38.99 -1.65
N ALA A 30 -12.13 -37.77 -1.14
CA ALA A 30 -10.88 -37.27 -0.57
C ALA A 30 -10.38 -38.10 0.63
N ASP A 31 -11.29 -38.53 1.52
CA ASP A 31 -10.91 -39.37 2.68
C ASP A 31 -10.43 -40.76 2.25
N ALA A 32 -10.93 -41.32 1.17
CA ALA A 32 -10.42 -42.57 0.62
C ALA A 32 -9.00 -42.39 0.04
N ALA A 33 -8.69 -41.25 -0.56
CA ALA A 33 -7.34 -40.92 -1.00
C ALA A 33 -6.38 -40.78 0.18
N VAL A 34 -6.81 -40.16 1.29
CA VAL A 34 -6.03 -40.06 2.54
C VAL A 34 -5.74 -41.48 3.09
N ALA A 35 -6.75 -42.32 3.21
CA ALA A 35 -6.59 -43.72 3.69
C ALA A 35 -5.65 -44.52 2.79
N LEU A 36 -5.74 -44.33 1.46
CA LEU A 36 -4.85 -44.97 0.50
C LEU A 36 -3.39 -44.62 0.71
N TYR A 37 -3.08 -43.32 0.90
CA TYR A 37 -1.71 -42.86 1.26
C TYR A 37 -1.25 -43.44 2.61
N GLN A 38 -2.10 -43.41 3.63
CA GLN A 38 -1.76 -43.93 4.96
C GLN A 38 -1.43 -45.42 4.95
N GLY A 39 -2.23 -46.23 4.25
CA GLY A 39 -1.95 -47.67 4.07
C GLY A 39 -0.63 -47.90 3.34
N TRP A 40 -0.40 -47.15 2.25
CA TRP A 40 0.82 -47.29 1.47
C TRP A 40 2.09 -46.87 2.24
N ILE A 41 2.00 -45.88 3.12
CA ILE A 41 3.13 -45.45 3.99
C ILE A 41 3.55 -46.58 4.92
N VAL A 42 2.63 -47.45 5.35
CA VAL A 42 2.93 -48.61 6.19
C VAL A 42 3.56 -49.75 5.36
N ASP A 43 2.93 -50.09 4.23
CA ASP A 43 3.24 -51.33 3.47
C ASP A 43 4.19 -51.11 2.28
N GLY A 44 4.34 -49.87 1.84
CA GLY A 44 5.13 -49.52 0.65
C GLY A 44 6.65 -49.52 0.89
N PRO A 45 7.44 -49.42 -0.21
CA PRO A 45 8.90 -49.45 -0.17
C PRO A 45 9.48 -48.34 0.71
N ALA A 46 10.36 -48.71 1.65
CA ALA A 46 10.92 -47.78 2.63
C ALA A 46 11.60 -46.56 1.99
N GLY A 47 12.29 -46.72 0.87
CA GLY A 47 13.00 -45.63 0.17
C GLY A 47 12.09 -44.56 -0.42
N MET A 48 10.80 -44.83 -0.62
CA MET A 48 9.84 -43.86 -1.21
C MET A 48 8.79 -43.35 -0.21
N ARG A 49 8.79 -43.83 1.03
CA ARG A 49 7.80 -43.43 2.05
C ARG A 49 7.79 -41.94 2.32
N HIS A 50 8.95 -41.29 2.29
CA HIS A 50 9.04 -39.83 2.48
C HIS A 50 8.24 -39.04 1.40
N VAL A 51 8.22 -39.54 0.15
CA VAL A 51 7.45 -38.90 -0.93
C VAL A 51 5.94 -39.12 -0.72
N ALA A 52 5.54 -40.32 -0.29
CA ALA A 52 4.14 -40.59 0.04
C ALA A 52 3.65 -39.74 1.22
N CYS A 53 4.45 -39.57 2.28
CA CYS A 53 4.16 -38.66 3.39
C CYS A 53 4.04 -37.20 2.92
N PHE A 54 4.90 -36.75 2.04
CA PHE A 54 4.84 -35.41 1.45
C PHE A 54 3.52 -35.21 0.64
N ASN A 55 3.17 -36.15 -0.22
CA ASN A 55 1.95 -36.07 -1.00
C ASN A 55 0.69 -36.12 -0.12
N LEU A 56 0.70 -36.94 0.94
CA LEU A 56 -0.35 -36.96 1.96
C LEU A 56 -0.47 -35.59 2.64
N GLY A 57 0.65 -34.97 3.03
CA GLY A 57 0.66 -33.62 3.61
C GLY A 57 0.06 -32.57 2.66
N THR A 58 0.37 -32.67 1.36
CA THR A 58 -0.18 -31.77 0.34
C THR A 58 -1.70 -31.96 0.18
N LEU A 59 -2.18 -33.21 0.13
CA LEU A 59 -3.61 -33.53 0.11
C LEU A 59 -4.34 -32.99 1.33
N LEU A 60 -3.82 -33.26 2.53
CA LEU A 60 -4.43 -32.82 3.80
C LEU A 60 -4.45 -31.28 3.91
N GLY A 61 -3.41 -30.60 3.45
CA GLY A 61 -3.36 -29.15 3.36
C GLY A 61 -4.45 -28.57 2.46
N GLY A 62 -4.68 -29.20 1.30
CA GLY A 62 -5.78 -28.86 0.38
C GLY A 62 -7.19 -29.09 0.99
N LEU A 63 -7.31 -30.04 1.90
CA LEU A 63 -8.54 -30.33 2.65
C LEU A 63 -8.72 -29.46 3.93
N ASN A 64 -7.88 -28.45 4.14
CA ASN A 64 -7.84 -27.61 5.34
C ASN A 64 -7.59 -28.39 6.66
N ARG A 65 -7.00 -29.58 6.59
CA ARG A 65 -6.61 -30.41 7.73
C ARG A 65 -5.16 -30.08 8.15
N ALA A 66 -4.95 -28.85 8.63
CA ALA A 66 -3.62 -28.28 8.83
C ALA A 66 -2.73 -29.07 9.82
N ALA A 67 -3.29 -29.56 10.94
CA ALA A 67 -2.54 -30.33 11.92
C ALA A 67 -2.05 -31.68 11.38
N ASP A 68 -2.93 -32.37 10.62
CA ASP A 68 -2.59 -33.64 9.99
C ASP A 68 -1.54 -33.45 8.88
N ALA A 69 -1.66 -32.36 8.11
CA ALA A 69 -0.68 -32.00 7.08
C ALA A 69 0.70 -31.69 7.69
N GLU A 70 0.74 -30.95 8.81
CA GLU A 70 1.98 -30.68 9.55
C GLU A 70 2.65 -31.99 10.01
N SER A 71 1.86 -32.92 10.54
CA SER A 71 2.34 -34.25 10.96
C SER A 71 2.93 -35.04 9.80
N ALA A 72 2.23 -35.06 8.65
CA ALA A 72 2.69 -35.78 7.45
C ALA A 72 3.99 -35.18 6.88
N TYR A 73 4.13 -33.85 6.82
CA TYR A 73 5.39 -33.23 6.39
C TYR A 73 6.54 -33.48 7.38
N ARG A 74 6.28 -33.42 8.68
CA ARG A 74 7.29 -33.77 9.69
C ARG A 74 7.71 -35.24 9.60
N GLN A 75 6.79 -36.15 9.33
CA GLN A 75 7.09 -37.57 9.08
C GLN A 75 7.95 -37.74 7.81
N ALA A 76 7.64 -37.03 6.73
CA ALA A 76 8.46 -37.02 5.52
C ALA A 76 9.91 -36.58 5.82
N LEU A 77 10.06 -35.51 6.61
CA LEU A 77 11.36 -34.99 7.02
C LEU A 77 12.09 -35.90 8.02
N GLY A 78 11.37 -36.67 8.86
CA GLY A 78 11.93 -37.69 9.71
C GLY A 78 12.54 -38.86 8.90
N LEU A 79 11.90 -39.22 7.79
CA LEU A 79 12.40 -40.26 6.88
C LEU A 79 13.51 -39.75 5.95
N GLN A 80 13.42 -38.50 5.50
CA GLN A 80 14.38 -37.86 4.61
C GLN A 80 14.63 -36.42 5.10
N PRO A 81 15.60 -36.19 5.99
CA PRO A 81 15.87 -34.87 6.55
C PRO A 81 16.22 -33.81 5.51
N ASN A 82 16.86 -34.22 4.41
CA ASN A 82 17.20 -33.33 3.29
C ASN A 82 16.16 -33.42 2.16
N PHE A 83 14.91 -32.97 2.44
CA PHE A 83 13.82 -32.95 1.49
C PHE A 83 13.26 -31.53 1.33
N PRO A 84 13.82 -30.72 0.39
CA PRO A 84 13.50 -29.30 0.23
C PRO A 84 12.01 -29.02 -0.01
N HIS A 85 11.33 -29.83 -0.83
CA HIS A 85 9.89 -29.66 -1.12
C HIS A 85 9.03 -29.75 0.15
N ALA A 86 9.31 -30.75 1.02
CA ALA A 86 8.58 -30.87 2.28
C ALA A 86 8.84 -29.68 3.22
N ARG A 87 10.07 -29.14 3.24
CA ARG A 87 10.40 -27.94 4.01
C ARG A 87 9.70 -26.68 3.49
N LEU A 88 9.64 -26.50 2.15
CA LEU A 88 8.93 -25.37 1.56
C LEU A 88 7.44 -25.39 1.94
N ASN A 89 6.77 -26.53 1.78
CA ASN A 89 5.35 -26.67 2.09
C ASN A 89 5.06 -26.58 3.59
N LEU A 90 5.91 -27.20 4.42
CA LEU A 90 5.80 -27.07 5.89
C LEU A 90 5.95 -25.62 6.34
N GLY A 91 6.88 -24.87 5.74
CA GLY A 91 7.05 -23.45 6.00
C GLY A 91 5.79 -22.65 5.72
N HIS A 92 5.15 -22.86 4.57
CA HIS A 92 3.86 -22.21 4.25
C HIS A 92 2.74 -22.58 5.23
N LEU A 93 2.69 -23.84 5.63
CA LEU A 93 1.68 -24.31 6.59
C LEU A 93 1.89 -23.65 7.97
N LEU A 94 3.12 -23.60 8.44
CA LEU A 94 3.50 -22.97 9.70
C LEU A 94 3.23 -21.47 9.71
N GLU A 95 3.51 -20.77 8.62
CA GLU A 95 3.17 -19.36 8.46
C GLU A 95 1.66 -19.14 8.61
N ARG A 96 0.84 -19.91 7.89
CA ARG A 96 -0.63 -19.84 7.97
C ARG A 96 -1.16 -20.19 9.37
N ALA A 97 -0.43 -21.03 10.11
CA ALA A 97 -0.73 -21.39 11.51
C ALA A 97 -0.26 -20.32 12.53
N GLY A 98 0.28 -19.18 12.08
CA GLY A 98 0.80 -18.13 12.96
C GLY A 98 2.11 -18.47 13.67
N LYS A 99 2.92 -19.38 13.09
CA LYS A 99 4.24 -19.82 13.61
C LYS A 99 5.38 -19.30 12.71
N PRO A 100 5.58 -17.97 12.61
CA PRO A 100 6.49 -17.37 11.62
C PRO A 100 7.94 -17.81 11.80
N GLU A 101 8.47 -17.90 13.03
CA GLU A 101 9.87 -18.28 13.25
C GLU A 101 10.15 -19.73 12.84
N GLU A 102 9.19 -20.64 13.07
CA GLU A 102 9.32 -22.01 12.58
C GLU A 102 9.29 -22.06 11.03
N ALA A 103 8.44 -21.26 10.40
CA ALA A 103 8.40 -21.14 8.94
C ALA A 103 9.74 -20.66 8.37
N LEU A 104 10.29 -19.57 8.93
CA LEU A 104 11.61 -19.04 8.56
C LEU A 104 12.71 -20.11 8.71
N ALA A 105 12.68 -20.90 9.79
CA ALA A 105 13.64 -21.97 10.02
C ALA A 105 13.55 -23.07 8.93
N GLN A 106 12.32 -23.45 8.49
CA GLN A 106 12.18 -24.43 7.42
C GLN A 106 12.75 -23.92 6.09
N TRP A 107 12.46 -22.68 5.70
CA TRP A 107 12.97 -22.13 4.45
C TRP A 107 14.49 -21.90 4.49
N ARG A 108 15.07 -21.46 5.62
CA ARG A 108 16.53 -21.40 5.79
C ARG A 108 17.21 -22.77 5.65
N ALA A 109 16.55 -23.82 6.14
CA ALA A 109 17.06 -25.18 6.00
C ALA A 109 17.07 -25.69 4.54
N VAL A 110 16.20 -25.16 3.65
CA VAL A 110 16.28 -25.44 2.20
C VAL A 110 17.60 -24.90 1.62
N LEU A 111 18.00 -23.71 2.01
CA LEU A 111 19.22 -23.05 1.50
C LEU A 111 20.49 -23.78 1.90
N GLY A 112 20.51 -24.40 3.09
CA GLY A 112 21.63 -25.21 3.57
C GLY A 112 21.66 -26.65 3.05
N SER A 113 20.68 -27.07 2.24
CA SER A 113 20.49 -28.47 1.86
C SER A 113 21.18 -28.90 0.55
N GLY A 114 21.79 -27.96 -0.19
CA GLY A 114 22.27 -28.21 -1.56
C GLY A 114 21.14 -28.36 -2.58
N ALA A 115 19.97 -27.78 -2.30
CA ALA A 115 18.82 -27.81 -3.20
C ALA A 115 19.10 -27.12 -4.53
N ALA A 116 18.33 -27.49 -5.57
CA ALA A 116 18.41 -26.85 -6.88
C ALA A 116 18.08 -25.35 -6.79
N ALA A 117 18.60 -24.54 -7.73
CA ALA A 117 18.51 -23.09 -7.70
C ALA A 117 17.07 -22.57 -7.64
N ASP A 118 16.14 -23.19 -8.36
CA ASP A 118 14.73 -22.86 -8.34
C ASP A 118 14.09 -22.99 -6.94
N LEU A 119 14.42 -24.07 -6.21
CA LEU A 119 13.96 -24.25 -4.82
C LEU A 119 14.59 -23.25 -3.88
N CYS A 120 15.85 -22.87 -4.10
CA CYS A 120 16.51 -21.79 -3.34
C CYS A 120 15.82 -20.44 -3.61
N VAL A 121 15.48 -20.13 -4.87
CA VAL A 121 14.72 -18.92 -5.23
C VAL A 121 13.38 -18.88 -4.49
N HIS A 122 12.63 -20.00 -4.48
CA HIS A 122 11.37 -20.07 -3.72
C HIS A 122 11.58 -19.85 -2.21
N ALA A 123 12.63 -20.44 -1.63
CA ALA A 123 12.95 -20.26 -0.23
C ALA A 123 13.30 -18.80 0.09
N TRP A 124 14.15 -18.16 -0.72
CA TRP A 124 14.53 -16.75 -0.55
C TRP A 124 13.33 -15.81 -0.69
N ASN A 125 12.44 -16.05 -1.66
CA ASN A 125 11.23 -15.24 -1.85
C ASN A 125 10.29 -15.33 -0.65
N ASN A 126 10.09 -16.55 -0.12
CA ASN A 126 9.26 -16.74 1.07
C ASN A 126 9.87 -16.09 2.31
N LEU A 127 11.19 -16.21 2.49
CA LEU A 127 11.92 -15.52 3.55
C LEU A 127 11.74 -14.00 3.43
N GLY A 128 12.01 -13.43 2.25
CA GLY A 128 11.90 -11.99 2.02
C GLY A 128 10.51 -11.46 2.35
N ARG A 129 9.47 -12.11 1.82
CA ARG A 129 8.06 -11.72 2.05
C ARG A 129 7.65 -11.81 3.53
N LEU A 130 7.99 -12.91 4.23
CA LEU A 130 7.63 -13.07 5.63
C LEU A 130 8.42 -12.13 6.52
N LEU A 131 9.70 -11.95 6.29
CA LEU A 131 10.54 -11.00 7.03
C LEU A 131 10.07 -9.56 6.85
N GLU A 132 9.63 -9.17 5.64
CA GLU A 132 9.01 -7.86 5.40
C GLU A 132 7.74 -7.67 6.24
N SER A 133 6.84 -8.66 6.28
CA SER A 133 5.62 -8.61 7.10
C SER A 133 5.90 -8.52 8.59
N LEU A 134 7.00 -9.12 9.04
CA LEU A 134 7.52 -9.04 10.42
C LEU A 134 8.33 -7.77 10.70
N ARG A 135 8.43 -6.84 9.73
CA ARG A 135 9.23 -5.61 9.80
C ARG A 135 10.74 -5.83 10.03
N ARG A 136 11.23 -7.00 9.69
CA ARG A 136 12.67 -7.35 9.70
C ARG A 136 13.29 -6.97 8.36
N TYR A 137 13.22 -5.69 8.02
CA TYR A 137 13.46 -5.17 6.68
C TYR A 137 14.86 -5.43 6.13
N VAL A 138 15.91 -5.40 6.97
CA VAL A 138 17.29 -5.67 6.56
C VAL A 138 17.45 -7.12 6.09
N GLU A 139 16.89 -8.05 6.86
CA GLU A 139 16.94 -9.48 6.51
C GLU A 139 16.07 -9.76 5.28
N ALA A 140 14.93 -9.08 5.16
CA ALA A 140 14.07 -9.17 3.99
C ALA A 140 14.79 -8.67 2.72
N GLU A 141 15.45 -7.51 2.77
CA GLU A 141 16.25 -6.96 1.66
C GLU A 141 17.36 -7.91 1.25
N ALA A 142 18.10 -8.46 2.22
CA ALA A 142 19.16 -9.41 1.95
C ALA A 142 18.62 -10.69 1.28
N ALA A 143 17.50 -11.23 1.76
CA ALA A 143 16.87 -12.43 1.18
C ALA A 143 16.42 -12.19 -0.28
N LEU A 144 15.77 -11.06 -0.55
CA LEU A 144 15.34 -10.73 -1.92
C LEU A 144 16.53 -10.45 -2.85
N ARG A 145 17.62 -9.88 -2.34
CA ARG A 145 18.85 -9.69 -3.10
C ARG A 145 19.47 -11.02 -3.53
N GLU A 146 19.58 -12.00 -2.61
CA GLU A 146 20.06 -13.35 -2.93
C GLU A 146 19.16 -14.04 -3.96
N SER A 147 17.82 -13.88 -3.85
CA SER A 147 16.89 -14.39 -4.85
C SER A 147 17.12 -13.79 -6.24
N LEU A 148 17.31 -12.47 -6.32
CA LEU A 148 17.57 -11.76 -7.59
C LEU A 148 18.92 -12.11 -8.21
N GLN A 149 19.92 -12.49 -7.41
CA GLN A 149 21.20 -13.00 -7.92
C GLN A 149 21.06 -14.38 -8.59
N LEU A 150 20.14 -15.22 -8.07
CA LEU A 150 19.88 -16.54 -8.64
C LEU A 150 18.96 -16.50 -9.87
N ASP A 151 17.93 -15.66 -9.83
CA ASP A 151 17.05 -15.41 -10.97
C ASP A 151 16.76 -13.92 -11.11
N PRO A 152 17.36 -13.23 -12.10
CA PRO A 152 17.19 -11.78 -12.31
C PRO A 152 15.83 -11.39 -12.91
N ARG A 153 14.99 -12.34 -13.34
CA ARG A 153 13.75 -12.07 -14.10
C ARG A 153 12.48 -12.11 -13.25
N GLN A 154 12.57 -11.71 -11.99
CA GLN A 154 11.47 -11.76 -11.03
C GLN A 154 10.87 -10.37 -10.78
N GLY A 155 9.94 -9.91 -11.64
CA GLY A 155 9.35 -8.57 -11.53
C GLY A 155 8.72 -8.29 -10.16
N ASN A 156 8.02 -9.27 -9.56
CA ASN A 156 7.43 -9.10 -8.23
C ASN A 156 8.51 -8.91 -7.14
N VAL A 157 9.62 -9.65 -7.23
CA VAL A 157 10.74 -9.53 -6.28
C VAL A 157 11.43 -8.18 -6.41
N ILE A 158 11.62 -7.68 -7.63
CA ILE A 158 12.16 -6.34 -7.88
C ILE A 158 11.30 -5.27 -7.19
N GLN A 159 9.97 -5.37 -7.29
CA GLN A 159 9.06 -4.40 -6.66
C GLN A 159 9.25 -4.34 -5.13
N HIS A 160 9.27 -5.50 -4.48
CA HIS A 160 9.49 -5.59 -3.03
C HIS A 160 10.90 -5.12 -2.64
N TYR A 161 11.91 -5.55 -3.37
CA TYR A 161 13.31 -5.17 -3.13
C TYR A 161 13.51 -3.65 -3.19
N VAL A 162 12.99 -2.99 -4.24
CA VAL A 162 13.08 -1.52 -4.37
C VAL A 162 12.32 -0.82 -3.25
N HIS A 163 11.10 -1.27 -2.92
CA HIS A 163 10.32 -0.70 -1.84
C HIS A 163 11.02 -0.81 -0.48
N LEU A 164 11.64 -1.96 -0.18
CA LEU A 164 12.44 -2.14 1.03
C LEU A 164 13.62 -1.16 1.09
N ARG A 165 14.37 -1.00 0.00
CA ARG A 165 15.49 -0.05 -0.05
C ARG A 165 15.04 1.40 0.15
N GLN A 166 13.89 1.78 -0.40
CA GLN A 166 13.27 3.09 -0.12
C GLN A 166 12.91 3.21 1.36
N THR A 167 12.24 2.22 1.93
CA THR A 167 11.83 2.20 3.35
C THR A 167 13.01 2.26 4.31
N LEU A 168 14.14 1.66 3.93
CA LEU A 168 15.40 1.68 4.68
C LEU A 168 16.23 2.95 4.46
N CYS A 169 15.84 3.85 3.58
CA CYS A 169 16.71 4.93 3.09
C CYS A 169 18.09 4.40 2.64
N ALA A 170 18.12 3.23 2.00
CA ALA A 170 19.33 2.56 1.53
C ALA A 170 19.74 3.13 0.16
N TRP A 171 20.40 4.27 0.18
CA TRP A 171 20.83 4.99 -1.02
C TRP A 171 22.19 4.54 -1.54
N PRO A 172 22.37 4.46 -2.86
CA PRO A 172 21.38 4.63 -3.94
C PRO A 172 20.37 3.46 -3.98
N VAL A 173 19.08 3.78 -4.12
CA VAL A 173 17.99 2.78 -4.12
C VAL A 173 18.14 1.75 -5.25
N TYR A 174 18.52 2.23 -6.43
CA TYR A 174 18.62 1.43 -7.66
C TYR A 174 20.03 0.90 -7.92
N GLN A 175 20.72 0.47 -6.88
CA GLN A 175 22.02 -0.18 -7.01
C GLN A 175 21.86 -1.55 -7.67
N ALA A 176 22.60 -1.80 -8.76
CA ALA A 176 22.58 -3.06 -9.49
C ALA A 176 22.90 -4.26 -8.59
N VAL A 177 22.27 -5.41 -8.86
CA VAL A 177 22.42 -6.67 -8.11
C VAL A 177 22.67 -7.81 -9.10
N GLY A 178 23.89 -8.34 -9.16
CA GLY A 178 24.23 -9.35 -10.15
C GLY A 178 23.94 -8.87 -11.58
N GLU A 179 23.10 -9.60 -12.30
CA GLU A 179 22.66 -9.25 -13.66
C GLU A 179 21.50 -8.24 -13.68
N VAL A 180 20.88 -7.95 -12.53
CA VAL A 180 19.80 -6.97 -12.44
C VAL A 180 20.40 -5.56 -12.45
N THR A 181 20.26 -4.88 -13.58
CA THR A 181 20.78 -3.52 -13.76
C THR A 181 19.95 -2.47 -13.01
N SER A 182 20.53 -1.29 -12.77
CA SER A 182 19.79 -0.15 -12.18
C SER A 182 18.54 0.22 -12.99
N ASN A 183 18.61 0.12 -14.33
CA ASN A 183 17.46 0.37 -15.20
C ASN A 183 16.36 -0.69 -15.04
N MET A 184 16.72 -1.97 -14.88
CA MET A 184 15.74 -3.04 -14.59
C MET A 184 15.06 -2.81 -13.24
N LEU A 185 15.80 -2.38 -12.22
CA LEU A 185 15.23 -2.01 -10.93
C LEU A 185 14.26 -0.84 -11.06
N LEU A 186 14.65 0.23 -11.77
CA LEU A 186 13.80 1.40 -11.98
C LEU A 186 12.53 1.05 -12.75
N THR A 187 12.66 0.42 -13.91
CA THR A 187 11.53 0.09 -14.77
C THR A 187 10.68 -1.06 -14.23
N GLY A 188 11.25 -1.94 -13.39
CA GLY A 188 10.60 -3.06 -12.72
C GLY A 188 9.83 -2.68 -11.46
N THR A 189 10.00 -1.46 -10.94
CA THR A 189 9.41 -1.06 -9.66
C THR A 189 7.87 -0.93 -9.69
N SER A 190 7.23 -0.95 -8.52
CA SER A 190 5.78 -0.71 -8.39
C SER A 190 5.44 0.75 -8.70
N LEU A 191 4.16 1.02 -9.02
CA LEU A 191 3.71 2.40 -9.28
C LEU A 191 3.98 3.31 -8.08
N LEU A 192 3.67 2.87 -6.86
CA LEU A 192 3.89 3.67 -5.65
C LEU A 192 5.38 3.98 -5.43
N ALA A 193 6.25 2.99 -5.66
CA ALA A 193 7.70 3.19 -5.57
C ALA A 193 8.22 4.09 -6.70
N MET A 194 7.66 4.00 -7.92
CA MET A 194 7.96 4.91 -9.03
C MET A 194 7.58 6.35 -8.71
N MET A 195 6.40 6.58 -8.13
CA MET A 195 5.93 7.91 -7.70
C MET A 195 6.87 8.54 -6.66
N SER A 196 7.51 7.73 -5.82
CA SER A 196 8.51 8.21 -4.85
C SER A 196 9.89 8.44 -5.49
N ALA A 197 10.17 7.83 -6.63
CA ALA A 197 11.47 7.84 -7.27
C ALA A 197 11.60 8.89 -8.37
N SER A 198 10.51 9.18 -9.09
CA SER A 198 10.56 10.00 -10.29
C SER A 198 9.34 10.91 -10.42
N ASP A 199 9.62 12.17 -10.77
CA ASP A 199 8.60 13.18 -11.13
C ASP A 199 8.22 13.15 -12.60
N ASP A 200 8.68 12.16 -13.35
CA ASP A 200 8.33 12.01 -14.76
C ASP A 200 6.95 11.31 -14.89
N PRO A 201 5.91 12.04 -15.35
CA PRO A 201 4.57 11.48 -15.47
C PRO A 201 4.47 10.35 -16.51
N ALA A 202 5.38 10.32 -17.52
CA ALA A 202 5.42 9.24 -18.50
C ALA A 202 5.89 7.92 -17.85
N LEU A 203 6.91 7.96 -16.99
CA LEU A 203 7.35 6.78 -16.24
C LEU A 203 6.27 6.27 -15.28
N GLN A 204 5.53 7.18 -14.65
CA GLN A 204 4.41 6.82 -13.79
C GLN A 204 3.29 6.14 -14.59
N LEU A 205 2.91 6.67 -15.77
CA LEU A 205 1.94 6.06 -16.67
C LEU A 205 2.39 4.67 -17.16
N ILE A 206 3.65 4.51 -17.54
CA ILE A 206 4.23 3.21 -17.96
C ILE A 206 4.12 2.20 -16.82
N SER A 207 4.47 2.60 -15.59
CA SER A 207 4.40 1.73 -14.40
C SER A 207 2.95 1.33 -14.08
N ALA A 208 1.99 2.28 -14.16
CA ALA A 208 0.57 2.01 -13.98
C ALA A 208 0.04 1.05 -15.05
N THR A 209 0.36 1.30 -16.33
CA THR A 209 -0.07 0.46 -17.46
C THR A 209 0.45 -0.97 -17.33
N ARG A 210 1.71 -1.13 -16.93
CA ARG A 210 2.27 -2.46 -16.69
C ARG A 210 1.51 -3.19 -15.58
N PHE A 211 1.30 -2.54 -14.45
CA PHE A 211 0.55 -3.12 -13.33
C PHE A 211 -0.86 -3.53 -13.76
N ALA A 212 -1.59 -2.65 -14.46
CA ALA A 212 -2.92 -2.94 -14.94
C ALA A 212 -2.94 -4.18 -15.87
N ASN A 213 -1.98 -4.28 -16.81
CA ASN A 213 -1.86 -5.41 -17.72
C ASN A 213 -1.51 -6.74 -17.03
N GLU A 214 -0.73 -6.69 -15.96
CA GLU A 214 -0.30 -7.89 -15.21
C GLU A 214 -1.34 -8.39 -14.21
N ARG A 215 -2.12 -7.47 -13.62
CA ARG A 215 -2.95 -7.76 -12.45
C ARG A 215 -4.45 -7.73 -12.72
N VAL A 216 -4.88 -7.03 -13.77
CA VAL A 216 -6.31 -6.92 -14.10
C VAL A 216 -6.63 -7.89 -15.23
N PRO A 217 -7.56 -8.85 -15.02
CA PRO A 217 -8.01 -9.73 -16.09
C PRO A 217 -8.50 -8.91 -17.29
N LYS A 218 -8.20 -9.37 -18.50
CA LYS A 218 -8.77 -8.77 -19.71
C LYS A 218 -10.29 -8.77 -19.57
N LEU A 219 -10.89 -7.60 -19.78
CA LEU A 219 -12.29 -7.32 -19.51
C LEU A 219 -13.26 -8.36 -20.11
N ALA A 220 -14.32 -8.63 -19.34
CA ALA A 220 -15.50 -9.28 -19.88
C ALA A 220 -16.04 -8.49 -21.07
N PRO A 221 -16.51 -9.12 -22.14
CA PRO A 221 -16.95 -8.43 -23.35
C PRO A 221 -18.15 -7.50 -23.15
N VAL A 222 -18.87 -7.65 -22.02
CA VAL A 222 -20.04 -6.81 -21.69
C VAL A 222 -19.89 -6.26 -20.27
N ALA A 223 -20.03 -4.93 -20.13
CA ALA A 223 -20.05 -4.27 -18.83
C ALA A 223 -21.25 -4.72 -17.98
N LEU A 224 -21.01 -5.15 -16.74
CA LEU A 224 -22.07 -5.69 -15.87
C LEU A 224 -23.24 -4.73 -15.66
N HIS A 225 -23.00 -3.43 -15.52
CA HIS A 225 -24.07 -2.44 -15.32
C HIS A 225 -25.09 -2.40 -16.45
N ARG A 226 -24.75 -2.83 -17.68
CA ARG A 226 -25.67 -2.86 -18.84
C ARG A 226 -26.69 -3.99 -18.79
N SER A 227 -26.44 -5.01 -17.99
CA SER A 227 -27.37 -6.12 -17.77
C SER A 227 -28.36 -5.86 -16.63
N MET A 228 -28.25 -4.71 -15.94
CA MET A 228 -29.09 -4.33 -14.82
C MET A 228 -30.29 -3.48 -15.26
N PRO A 229 -31.39 -3.46 -14.47
CA PRO A 229 -32.55 -2.59 -14.74
C PRO A 229 -32.16 -1.12 -14.79
N PRO A 230 -32.94 -0.28 -15.52
CA PRO A 230 -32.75 1.17 -15.54
C PRO A 230 -32.77 1.76 -14.12
N ARG A 231 -31.87 2.70 -13.86
CA ARG A 231 -31.74 3.35 -12.56
C ARG A 231 -32.76 4.47 -12.41
N SER A 232 -33.35 4.59 -11.22
CA SER A 232 -34.33 5.62 -10.90
C SER A 232 -34.22 6.05 -9.43
N GLY A 233 -34.88 7.12 -9.04
CA GLY A 233 -34.83 7.65 -7.68
C GLY A 233 -33.57 8.44 -7.39
N ARG A 234 -33.10 8.42 -6.14
CA ARG A 234 -31.86 9.10 -5.72
C ARG A 234 -30.66 8.53 -6.47
N ILE A 235 -29.64 9.36 -6.67
CA ILE A 235 -28.38 8.92 -7.28
C ILE A 235 -27.61 8.10 -6.27
N LYS A 236 -27.19 6.90 -6.65
CA LYS A 236 -26.47 5.99 -5.80
C LYS A 236 -24.97 6.14 -5.99
N ILE A 237 -24.28 6.59 -4.95
CA ILE A 237 -22.82 6.70 -4.92
C ILE A 237 -22.26 5.50 -4.15
N GLY A 238 -21.36 4.73 -4.77
CA GLY A 238 -20.65 3.64 -4.13
C GLY A 238 -19.18 4.01 -3.88
N TYR A 239 -18.73 3.92 -2.63
CA TYR A 239 -17.33 4.10 -2.26
C TYR A 239 -16.67 2.74 -2.05
N LEU A 240 -15.63 2.45 -2.84
CA LEU A 240 -14.94 1.17 -2.90
C LEU A 240 -13.56 1.28 -2.26
N SER A 241 -13.30 0.57 -1.14
CA SER A 241 -11.96 0.57 -0.50
C SER A 241 -11.79 -0.53 0.55
N GLY A 242 -10.55 -1.03 0.72
CA GLY A 242 -10.10 -1.76 1.90
C GLY A 242 -9.54 -0.88 3.02
N ASP A 243 -9.40 0.44 2.79
CA ASP A 243 -8.72 1.39 3.68
C ASP A 243 -9.69 2.25 4.51
N LEU A 244 -10.95 1.81 4.66
CA LEU A 244 -11.96 2.50 5.47
C LEU A 244 -11.76 2.21 6.98
N HIS A 245 -10.57 2.52 7.49
CA HIS A 245 -10.15 2.35 8.88
C HIS A 245 -9.11 3.41 9.25
N MET A 246 -8.27 3.17 10.26
CA MET A 246 -7.17 4.05 10.67
C MET A 246 -6.05 4.06 9.60
N HIS A 247 -6.36 4.61 8.45
CA HIS A 247 -5.53 4.80 7.27
C HIS A 247 -5.73 6.23 6.75
N ALA A 248 -4.83 6.75 5.90
CA ALA A 248 -4.92 8.10 5.34
C ALA A 248 -6.30 8.39 4.72
N VAL A 249 -6.83 7.47 3.91
CA VAL A 249 -8.17 7.58 3.31
C VAL A 249 -9.25 7.65 4.40
N GLY A 250 -9.23 6.71 5.36
CA GLY A 250 -10.20 6.69 6.45
C GLY A 250 -10.08 7.87 7.43
N LEU A 251 -8.95 8.59 7.44
CA LEU A 251 -8.76 9.83 8.21
C LEU A 251 -9.29 11.07 7.49
N LEU A 252 -9.33 11.05 6.16
CA LEU A 252 -9.75 12.19 5.35
C LEU A 252 -11.26 12.19 5.03
N THR A 253 -11.89 11.01 4.91
CA THR A 253 -13.19 10.86 4.26
C THR A 253 -14.44 10.79 5.15
N PRO A 254 -14.40 10.62 6.48
CA PRO A 254 -15.63 10.44 7.26
C PRO A 254 -16.64 11.57 7.06
N GLU A 255 -16.22 12.79 7.18
CA GLU A 255 -17.09 13.97 7.02
C GLU A 255 -17.57 14.15 5.56
N LEU A 256 -16.82 13.67 4.53
CA LEU A 256 -17.30 13.59 3.16
C LEU A 256 -18.58 12.72 3.09
N PHE A 257 -18.52 11.53 3.69
CA PHE A 257 -19.66 10.61 3.68
C PHE A 257 -20.85 11.17 4.45
N GLU A 258 -20.61 11.85 5.58
CA GLU A 258 -21.64 12.47 6.42
C GLU A 258 -22.37 13.63 5.72
N LEU A 259 -21.66 14.43 4.93
CA LEU A 259 -22.13 15.69 4.33
C LEU A 259 -22.93 15.51 3.04
N HIS A 260 -22.99 14.32 2.46
CA HIS A 260 -23.81 14.11 1.27
C HIS A 260 -25.30 14.45 1.51
N ASP A 261 -25.90 15.16 0.54
CA ASP A 261 -27.34 15.49 0.55
C ASP A 261 -28.19 14.22 0.36
N ARG A 262 -28.69 13.66 1.47
CA ARG A 262 -29.51 12.45 1.46
C ARG A 262 -30.88 12.60 0.81
N SER A 263 -31.29 13.81 0.48
CA SER A 263 -32.51 14.02 -0.33
C SER A 263 -32.28 13.66 -1.81
N LYS A 264 -31.04 13.77 -2.29
CA LYS A 264 -30.63 13.52 -3.67
C LYS A 264 -29.81 12.25 -3.84
N PHE A 265 -28.98 11.92 -2.86
CA PHE A 265 -27.98 10.86 -2.93
C PHE A 265 -28.24 9.75 -1.93
N GLU A 266 -27.88 8.54 -2.30
CA GLU A 266 -27.86 7.36 -1.47
C GLU A 266 -26.43 6.81 -1.46
N VAL A 267 -25.82 6.68 -0.28
CA VAL A 267 -24.39 6.40 -0.12
C VAL A 267 -24.14 4.96 0.29
N PHE A 268 -23.39 4.26 -0.53
CA PHE A 268 -23.00 2.87 -0.33
C PHE A 268 -21.49 2.78 -0.02
N GLY A 269 -21.14 1.99 0.99
CA GLY A 269 -19.78 1.56 1.23
C GLY A 269 -19.57 0.12 0.76
N PHE A 270 -18.63 -0.11 -0.14
CA PHE A 270 -18.19 -1.44 -0.56
C PHE A 270 -16.78 -1.67 -0.02
N CYS A 271 -16.64 -2.54 0.98
CA CYS A 271 -15.35 -2.66 1.63
C CYS A 271 -14.96 -4.08 2.03
N TRP A 272 -13.65 -4.33 2.04
CA TRP A 272 -13.03 -5.54 2.58
C TRP A 272 -12.14 -5.24 3.79
N THR A 273 -12.30 -4.05 4.38
CA THR A 273 -11.65 -3.66 5.64
C THR A 273 -12.03 -4.65 6.73
N PRO A 274 -11.07 -5.16 7.53
CA PRO A 274 -11.37 -5.99 8.68
C PRO A 274 -12.30 -5.31 9.68
N GLU A 275 -13.11 -6.09 10.38
CA GLU A 275 -13.94 -5.59 11.46
C GLU A 275 -13.09 -4.96 12.56
N SER A 276 -13.55 -3.84 13.08
CA SER A 276 -12.87 -3.14 14.17
C SER A 276 -13.88 -2.30 14.95
N GLU A 277 -13.72 -2.30 16.26
CA GLU A 277 -14.48 -1.43 17.18
C GLU A 277 -13.86 -0.05 17.35
N GLN A 278 -12.81 0.28 16.58
CA GLN A 278 -12.20 1.59 16.64
C GLN A 278 -13.19 2.70 16.28
N PRO A 279 -13.27 3.80 17.04
CA PRO A 279 -14.22 4.89 16.82
C PRO A 279 -14.25 5.42 15.40
N GLN A 280 -13.08 5.53 14.77
CA GLN A 280 -12.95 5.97 13.38
C GLN A 280 -13.68 5.04 12.40
N ARG A 281 -13.56 3.72 12.59
CA ARG A 281 -14.26 2.73 11.75
C ARG A 281 -15.76 2.79 11.97
N GLN A 282 -16.21 2.90 13.22
CA GLN A 282 -17.64 3.01 13.57
C GLN A 282 -18.26 4.26 12.95
N ARG A 283 -17.58 5.40 13.01
CA ARG A 283 -18.03 6.66 12.40
C ARG A 283 -18.18 6.54 10.89
N ILE A 284 -17.20 5.94 10.20
CA ILE A 284 -17.27 5.68 8.75
C ILE A 284 -18.48 4.80 8.41
N VAL A 285 -18.69 3.72 9.15
CA VAL A 285 -19.83 2.81 8.94
C VAL A 285 -21.16 3.51 9.14
N ALA A 286 -21.28 4.31 10.21
CA ALA A 286 -22.49 5.06 10.53
C ALA A 286 -22.84 6.14 9.48
N ALA A 287 -21.84 6.63 8.73
CA ALA A 287 -22.01 7.63 7.69
C ALA A 287 -22.52 7.04 6.35
N MET A 288 -22.61 5.71 6.21
CA MET A 288 -23.10 5.04 5.01
C MET A 288 -24.59 4.68 5.19
N ASP A 289 -25.40 4.89 4.13
CA ASP A 289 -26.78 4.38 4.12
C ASP A 289 -26.78 2.84 4.02
N HIS A 290 -25.81 2.30 3.27
CA HIS A 290 -25.63 0.86 3.10
C HIS A 290 -24.15 0.49 3.15
N LEU A 291 -23.83 -0.56 3.91
CA LEU A 291 -22.48 -1.14 3.95
C LEU A 291 -22.51 -2.56 3.39
N VAL A 292 -21.84 -2.78 2.27
CA VAL A 292 -21.69 -4.10 1.63
C VAL A 292 -20.29 -4.63 1.91
N ARG A 293 -20.19 -5.75 2.58
CA ARG A 293 -18.91 -6.36 2.91
C ARG A 293 -18.43 -7.26 1.80
N LEU A 294 -17.21 -7.02 1.33
CA LEU A 294 -16.58 -7.76 0.25
C LEU A 294 -15.46 -8.70 0.73
N SER A 295 -15.29 -8.84 2.06
CA SER A 295 -14.35 -9.80 2.63
C SER A 295 -14.80 -11.23 2.34
N GLY A 296 -13.89 -12.07 1.87
CA GLY A 296 -14.17 -13.49 1.62
C GLY A 296 -14.89 -13.81 0.30
N VAL A 297 -15.25 -12.79 -0.51
CA VAL A 297 -15.81 -13.00 -1.86
C VAL A 297 -14.78 -12.65 -2.93
N ASP A 298 -14.83 -13.35 -4.08
CA ASP A 298 -13.98 -13.06 -5.22
C ASP A 298 -14.37 -11.75 -5.93
N ASP A 299 -13.50 -11.26 -6.83
CA ASP A 299 -13.69 -9.98 -7.52
C ASP A 299 -14.90 -9.97 -8.46
N ALA A 300 -15.22 -11.10 -9.09
CA ALA A 300 -16.39 -11.23 -9.96
C ALA A 300 -17.70 -11.15 -9.16
N THR A 301 -17.75 -11.81 -8.01
CA THR A 301 -18.88 -11.74 -7.08
C THR A 301 -19.02 -10.34 -6.49
N ALA A 302 -17.91 -9.71 -6.08
CA ALA A 302 -17.90 -8.33 -5.60
C ALA A 302 -18.46 -7.35 -6.66
N ALA A 303 -18.02 -7.47 -7.91
CA ALA A 303 -18.52 -6.65 -9.01
C ALA A 303 -20.03 -6.87 -9.26
N ARG A 304 -20.54 -8.11 -9.15
CA ARG A 304 -21.99 -8.39 -9.26
C ARG A 304 -22.78 -7.72 -8.15
N LEU A 305 -22.33 -7.82 -6.89
CA LEU A 305 -22.99 -7.15 -5.75
C LEU A 305 -23.10 -5.64 -5.96
N ILE A 306 -22.04 -4.99 -6.50
CA ILE A 306 -22.05 -3.56 -6.83
C ILE A 306 -23.07 -3.27 -7.94
N ALA A 307 -23.10 -4.08 -9.01
CA ALA A 307 -24.02 -3.89 -10.12
C ALA A 307 -25.48 -4.09 -9.69
N GLU A 308 -25.78 -5.12 -8.88
CA GLU A 308 -27.11 -5.41 -8.32
C GLU A 308 -27.61 -4.30 -7.40
N ALA A 309 -26.72 -3.63 -6.65
CA ALA A 309 -27.05 -2.43 -5.88
C ALA A 309 -27.50 -1.25 -6.76
N GLY A 310 -27.22 -1.31 -8.07
CA GLY A 310 -27.63 -0.28 -9.02
C GLY A 310 -26.87 1.02 -8.88
N ILE A 311 -25.57 0.97 -8.57
CA ILE A 311 -24.71 2.13 -8.38
C ILE A 311 -24.61 2.95 -9.66
N ASP A 312 -24.82 4.27 -9.56
CA ASP A 312 -24.66 5.21 -10.66
C ASP A 312 -23.20 5.66 -10.80
N VAL A 313 -22.57 6.01 -9.68
CA VAL A 313 -21.17 6.46 -9.62
C VAL A 313 -20.42 5.61 -8.62
N LEU A 314 -19.45 4.85 -9.07
CA LEU A 314 -18.53 4.07 -8.21
C LEU A 314 -17.22 4.82 -8.07
N VAL A 315 -16.86 5.15 -6.83
CA VAL A 315 -15.64 5.88 -6.48
C VAL A 315 -14.62 4.92 -5.87
N ASP A 316 -13.53 4.70 -6.57
CA ASP A 316 -12.40 3.94 -6.05
C ASP A 316 -11.53 4.84 -5.16
N LEU A 317 -11.52 4.56 -3.87
CA LEU A 317 -10.73 5.27 -2.86
C LEU A 317 -9.40 4.56 -2.54
N GLN A 318 -9.05 3.51 -3.26
CA GLN A 318 -7.82 2.75 -2.99
C GLN A 318 -6.79 2.85 -4.11
N GLY A 319 -7.22 2.77 -5.35
CA GLY A 319 -6.32 2.74 -6.51
C GLY A 319 -5.40 1.51 -6.49
N LEU A 320 -4.15 1.69 -6.94
CA LEU A 320 -3.16 0.61 -7.07
C LEU A 320 -2.22 0.54 -5.85
N THR A 321 -2.77 0.63 -4.65
CA THR A 321 -2.03 0.51 -3.39
C THR A 321 -2.04 -0.92 -2.85
N SER A 322 -1.40 -1.16 -1.70
CA SER A 322 -1.37 -2.48 -1.06
C SER A 322 -2.79 -2.95 -0.72
N GLY A 323 -3.08 -4.23 -0.99
CA GLY A 323 -4.39 -4.81 -0.72
C GLY A 323 -5.51 -4.37 -1.68
N ALA A 324 -5.19 -3.61 -2.74
CA ALA A 324 -6.17 -3.20 -3.75
C ALA A 324 -6.75 -4.38 -4.52
N ARG A 325 -7.99 -4.22 -4.98
CA ARG A 325 -8.74 -5.20 -5.78
C ARG A 325 -9.18 -4.59 -7.12
N PRO A 326 -8.22 -4.15 -7.98
CA PRO A 326 -8.52 -3.41 -9.20
C PRO A 326 -9.33 -4.23 -10.23
N ALA A 327 -9.29 -5.56 -10.16
CA ALA A 327 -10.08 -6.42 -11.03
C ALA A 327 -11.60 -6.16 -10.90
N ILE A 328 -12.10 -5.73 -9.73
CA ILE A 328 -13.51 -5.37 -9.53
C ILE A 328 -13.94 -4.28 -10.51
N LEU A 329 -13.10 -3.24 -10.71
CA LEU A 329 -13.38 -2.13 -11.61
C LEU A 329 -13.40 -2.58 -13.09
N GLY A 330 -12.60 -3.60 -13.40
CA GLY A 330 -12.53 -4.19 -14.73
C GLY A 330 -13.87 -4.78 -15.23
N TYR A 331 -14.74 -5.23 -14.34
CA TYR A 331 -16.08 -5.73 -14.69
C TYR A 331 -17.09 -4.63 -15.04
N ARG A 332 -16.74 -3.35 -14.87
CA ARG A 332 -17.63 -2.20 -15.14
C ARG A 332 -18.97 -2.36 -14.44
N ALA A 333 -18.94 -2.46 -13.12
CA ALA A 333 -20.12 -2.67 -12.28
C ALA A 333 -21.03 -1.43 -12.20
N ALA A 334 -20.50 -0.22 -12.47
CA ALA A 334 -21.23 1.04 -12.55
C ALA A 334 -20.98 1.74 -13.90
N PRO A 335 -21.93 2.55 -14.39
CA PRO A 335 -21.74 3.30 -15.63
C PRO A 335 -20.66 4.37 -15.55
N VAL A 336 -20.48 4.98 -14.37
CA VAL A 336 -19.43 5.97 -14.09
C VAL A 336 -18.51 5.39 -13.02
N GLN A 337 -17.22 5.28 -13.31
CA GLN A 337 -16.20 4.83 -12.34
C GLN A 337 -15.13 5.91 -12.21
N VAL A 338 -14.84 6.32 -10.98
CA VAL A 338 -14.00 7.48 -10.63
C VAL A 338 -12.89 7.06 -9.70
N SER A 339 -11.65 7.44 -10.00
CA SER A 339 -10.51 7.30 -9.06
C SER A 339 -10.42 8.55 -8.18
N TYR A 340 -10.23 8.36 -6.86
CA TYR A 340 -10.13 9.46 -5.91
C TYR A 340 -9.28 9.12 -4.69
N LEU A 341 -8.42 10.01 -4.25
CA LEU A 341 -7.59 10.02 -3.03
C LEU A 341 -6.59 8.88 -2.86
N GLY A 342 -6.99 7.61 -3.04
CA GLY A 342 -6.17 6.46 -2.69
C GLY A 342 -4.85 6.39 -3.44
N LEU A 343 -4.89 6.66 -4.75
CA LEU A 343 -3.72 6.79 -5.61
C LEU A 343 -3.71 8.18 -6.25
N PRO A 344 -2.73 9.04 -5.92
CA PRO A 344 -2.65 10.39 -6.50
C PRO A 344 -1.96 10.38 -7.87
N GLY A 345 -2.68 9.95 -8.89
CA GLY A 345 -2.22 9.83 -10.26
C GLY A 345 -3.03 8.85 -11.09
N THR A 346 -2.64 8.62 -12.34
CA THR A 346 -3.32 7.66 -13.21
C THR A 346 -3.19 6.24 -12.68
N SER A 347 -4.29 5.48 -12.71
CA SER A 347 -4.30 4.04 -12.44
C SER A 347 -4.07 3.20 -13.69
N ALA A 348 -4.26 3.78 -14.86
CA ALA A 348 -4.28 3.11 -16.17
C ALA A 348 -5.25 1.91 -16.24
N LEU A 349 -6.27 1.90 -15.38
CA LEU A 349 -7.26 0.82 -15.33
C LEU A 349 -8.31 1.03 -16.42
N PRO A 350 -8.55 0.05 -17.32
CA PRO A 350 -9.49 0.21 -18.44
C PRO A 350 -10.94 0.47 -18.01
N GLY A 351 -11.27 0.15 -16.75
CA GLY A 351 -12.60 0.35 -16.18
C GLY A 351 -12.82 1.71 -15.54
N VAL A 352 -11.79 2.55 -15.36
CA VAL A 352 -11.90 3.84 -14.67
C VAL A 352 -11.98 4.96 -15.69
N ASP A 353 -13.05 5.76 -15.64
CA ASP A 353 -13.34 6.80 -16.63
C ASP A 353 -12.77 8.16 -16.22
N TRP A 354 -12.80 8.45 -14.90
CA TRP A 354 -12.57 9.78 -14.35
C TRP A 354 -11.61 9.74 -13.16
N ILE A 355 -10.90 10.84 -12.96
CA ILE A 355 -10.11 11.10 -11.75
C ILE A 355 -10.53 12.44 -11.14
N LEU A 356 -10.85 12.46 -9.83
CA LEU A 356 -11.06 13.70 -9.10
C LEU A 356 -9.73 14.40 -8.85
N ALA A 357 -9.67 15.66 -9.25
CA ALA A 357 -8.49 16.52 -9.23
C ALA A 357 -8.89 17.98 -8.98
N ASP A 358 -7.94 18.87 -9.03
CA ASP A 358 -8.13 20.32 -9.23
C ASP A 358 -7.19 20.82 -10.35
N ALA A 359 -7.31 22.08 -10.70
CA ALA A 359 -6.50 22.67 -11.77
C ALA A 359 -4.99 22.73 -11.44
N TYR A 360 -4.63 22.71 -10.16
CA TYR A 360 -3.23 22.75 -9.75
C TYR A 360 -2.56 21.39 -9.87
N VAL A 361 -3.19 20.31 -9.35
CA VAL A 361 -2.61 18.94 -9.42
C VAL A 361 -2.71 18.34 -10.81
N MET A 362 -3.72 18.72 -11.60
CA MET A 362 -3.95 18.21 -12.97
C MET A 362 -4.17 19.36 -13.95
N PRO A 363 -3.14 20.16 -14.25
CA PRO A 363 -3.22 21.15 -15.31
C PRO A 363 -3.31 20.45 -16.69
N PRO A 364 -3.73 21.14 -17.75
CA PRO A 364 -3.93 20.55 -19.09
C PRO A 364 -2.70 19.79 -19.62
N GLU A 365 -1.50 20.25 -19.29
CA GLU A 365 -0.24 19.66 -19.75
C GLU A 365 -0.01 18.25 -19.19
N LEU A 366 -0.69 17.85 -18.11
CA LEU A 366 -0.60 16.52 -17.53
C LEU A 366 -1.64 15.54 -18.06
N GLU A 367 -2.69 16.01 -18.73
CA GLU A 367 -3.74 15.13 -19.28
C GLU A 367 -3.20 14.02 -20.22
N PRO A 368 -2.19 14.26 -21.08
CA PRO A 368 -1.65 13.21 -21.93
C PRO A 368 -1.01 12.03 -21.18
N TYR A 369 -0.69 12.21 -19.89
CA TYR A 369 -0.09 11.20 -19.02
C TYR A 369 -1.10 10.57 -18.05
N CYS A 370 -2.40 10.79 -18.27
CA CYS A 370 -3.47 10.23 -17.47
C CYS A 370 -4.48 9.53 -18.40
N THR A 371 -4.87 8.30 -18.08
CA THR A 371 -5.87 7.58 -18.88
C THR A 371 -7.29 7.99 -18.51
N GLU A 372 -7.49 8.47 -17.30
CA GLU A 372 -8.74 8.97 -16.77
C GLU A 372 -8.94 10.45 -17.14
N LYS A 373 -10.18 10.83 -17.42
CA LYS A 373 -10.52 12.25 -17.64
C LYS A 373 -10.57 12.99 -16.31
N PRO A 374 -9.95 14.17 -16.18
CA PRO A 374 -9.97 14.90 -14.91
C PRO A 374 -11.34 15.57 -14.66
N ILE A 375 -11.89 15.38 -13.47
CA ILE A 375 -12.92 16.21 -12.87
C ILE A 375 -12.20 17.23 -12.00
N ARG A 376 -12.17 18.50 -12.44
CA ARG A 376 -11.45 19.55 -11.72
C ARG A 376 -12.37 20.28 -10.75
N LEU A 377 -12.17 20.01 -9.46
CA LEU A 377 -12.86 20.75 -8.40
C LEU A 377 -12.37 22.22 -8.36
N PRO A 378 -13.21 23.17 -7.91
CA PRO A 378 -12.91 24.60 -8.03
C PRO A 378 -11.66 25.07 -7.28
N HIS A 379 -11.38 24.53 -6.09
CA HIS A 379 -10.34 25.06 -5.19
C HIS A 379 -9.29 24.04 -4.80
N CYS A 380 -9.72 22.85 -4.38
CA CYS A 380 -8.84 21.81 -3.91
C CYS A 380 -9.46 20.44 -4.19
N TYR A 381 -8.61 19.50 -4.60
CA TYR A 381 -9.05 18.12 -4.81
C TYR A 381 -9.26 17.36 -3.51
N GLN A 382 -8.54 17.72 -2.43
CA GLN A 382 -8.49 16.93 -1.20
C GLN A 382 -9.59 17.34 -0.22
N VAL A 383 -10.36 16.35 0.24
CA VAL A 383 -11.21 16.49 1.43
C VAL A 383 -10.36 16.32 2.69
N SER A 384 -10.74 16.97 3.78
CA SER A 384 -10.06 16.89 5.07
C SER A 384 -11.08 16.91 6.19
N ASP A 385 -11.14 15.83 6.97
CA ASP A 385 -12.07 15.74 8.12
C ASP A 385 -11.70 16.74 9.20
N ARG A 386 -12.63 17.63 9.53
CA ARG A 386 -12.47 18.73 10.51
C ARG A 386 -12.81 18.32 11.95
N GLN A 387 -13.38 17.12 12.14
CA GLN A 387 -13.89 16.65 13.44
C GLN A 387 -12.91 15.70 14.15
N ARG A 388 -11.66 15.62 13.65
CA ARG A 388 -10.62 14.78 14.26
C ARG A 388 -10.25 15.30 15.63
N GLU A 389 -10.15 14.40 16.61
CA GLU A 389 -9.68 14.71 17.95
C GLU A 389 -8.25 15.23 17.94
N ILE A 390 -7.98 16.27 18.74
CA ILE A 390 -6.65 16.87 18.89
C ILE A 390 -6.30 16.85 20.37
N ALA A 391 -5.16 16.28 20.71
CA ALA A 391 -4.62 16.32 22.08
C ALA A 391 -4.18 17.74 22.47
N PRO A 392 -4.07 18.05 23.76
CA PRO A 392 -3.47 19.29 24.22
C PRO A 392 -2.08 19.51 23.62
N ARG A 393 -1.74 20.78 23.35
CA ARG A 393 -0.41 21.14 22.81
C ARG A 393 0.71 20.63 23.73
N PRO A 394 1.60 19.75 23.24
CA PRO A 394 2.70 19.25 24.04
C PRO A 394 3.83 20.27 24.19
N ALA A 395 4.65 20.12 25.22
CA ALA A 395 5.89 20.87 25.33
C ALA A 395 6.95 20.29 24.37
N ARG A 396 7.86 21.13 23.86
CA ARG A 396 9.00 20.69 23.06
C ARG A 396 9.86 19.66 23.80
N SER A 397 10.07 19.86 25.10
CA SER A 397 10.82 18.94 25.97
C SER A 397 10.25 17.52 26.03
N SER A 398 8.93 17.34 25.82
CA SER A 398 8.30 16.00 25.75
C SER A 398 8.82 15.14 24.60
N TYR A 399 9.41 15.78 23.58
CA TYR A 399 10.00 15.12 22.42
C TYR A 399 11.52 15.31 22.33
N GLY A 400 12.15 15.83 23.37
CA GLY A 400 13.58 16.13 23.37
C GLY A 400 13.98 17.27 22.41
N LEU A 401 13.03 18.10 22.01
CA LEU A 401 13.27 19.24 21.14
C LEU A 401 13.80 20.43 21.93
N PRO A 402 14.80 21.19 21.40
CA PRO A 402 15.31 22.39 22.04
C PRO A 402 14.28 23.55 21.96
N ASP A 403 14.17 24.33 23.03
CA ASP A 403 13.25 25.47 23.06
C ASP A 403 13.83 26.69 22.32
N ASP A 404 15.15 26.80 22.26
CA ASP A 404 15.92 27.95 21.75
C ASP A 404 16.35 27.79 20.28
N ARG A 405 16.00 26.68 19.61
CA ARG A 405 16.38 26.43 18.22
C ARG A 405 15.19 26.39 17.29
N PHE A 406 15.44 26.68 16.02
CA PHE A 406 14.46 26.54 14.97
C PHE A 406 14.24 25.03 14.64
N VAL A 407 12.98 24.58 14.68
CA VAL A 407 12.61 23.19 14.47
C VAL A 407 11.98 23.03 13.09
N TYR A 408 12.76 22.52 12.14
CA TYR A 408 12.22 21.93 10.92
C TYR A 408 11.64 20.55 11.23
N CYS A 409 10.57 20.13 10.53
CA CYS A 409 10.10 18.76 10.65
C CYS A 409 9.66 18.16 9.30
N SER A 410 9.70 16.83 9.21
CA SER A 410 9.05 16.07 8.14
C SER A 410 8.54 14.74 8.70
N PHE A 411 7.22 14.57 8.76
CA PHE A 411 6.58 13.36 9.29
C PHE A 411 6.05 12.45 8.19
N ASN A 412 6.60 12.58 6.98
CA ASN A 412 6.34 11.65 5.89
C ASN A 412 7.01 10.29 6.15
N ASN A 413 6.46 9.24 5.54
CA ASN A 413 7.06 7.91 5.57
C ASN A 413 8.43 7.92 4.86
N ASN A 414 9.38 7.11 5.37
CA ASN A 414 10.75 7.09 4.89
C ASN A 414 10.90 6.74 3.41
N PHE A 415 10.01 5.93 2.83
CA PHE A 415 10.03 5.59 1.41
C PHE A 415 9.86 6.80 0.46
N LYS A 416 9.41 7.95 1.00
CA LYS A 416 9.30 9.22 0.25
C LYS A 416 10.59 10.05 0.27
N PHE A 417 11.57 9.68 1.11
CA PHE A 417 12.82 10.41 1.23
C PHE A 417 13.77 9.99 0.12
N THR A 418 14.03 10.91 -0.80
CA THR A 418 15.05 10.71 -1.84
C THR A 418 16.39 11.27 -1.39
N PRO A 419 17.53 10.76 -1.91
CA PRO A 419 18.85 11.30 -1.56
C PRO A 419 18.98 12.79 -1.91
N GLU A 420 18.34 13.23 -3.00
CA GLU A 420 18.36 14.62 -3.46
C GLU A 420 17.67 15.56 -2.44
N VAL A 421 16.48 15.19 -1.99
CA VAL A 421 15.72 15.97 -1.00
C VAL A 421 16.39 15.93 0.36
N PHE A 422 16.86 14.77 0.79
CA PHE A 422 17.56 14.64 2.06
C PHE A 422 18.87 15.43 2.06
N GLY A 423 19.63 15.40 0.95
CA GLY A 423 20.81 16.24 0.77
C GLY A 423 20.49 17.74 0.81
N ALA A 424 19.34 18.15 0.24
CA ALA A 424 18.85 19.52 0.35
C ALA A 424 18.57 19.92 1.82
N TRP A 425 17.94 19.02 2.60
CA TRP A 425 17.74 19.27 4.03
C TRP A 425 19.04 19.41 4.80
N MET A 426 20.07 18.62 4.46
CA MET A 426 21.41 18.77 5.07
C MET A 426 22.04 20.12 4.72
N ARG A 427 21.90 20.60 3.48
CA ARG A 427 22.38 21.92 3.07
C ARG A 427 21.62 23.06 3.75
N ILE A 428 20.31 22.89 3.97
CA ILE A 428 19.50 23.84 4.77
C ILE A 428 20.02 23.92 6.20
N LEU A 429 20.22 22.77 6.86
CA LEU A 429 20.77 22.73 8.21
C LEU A 429 22.16 23.35 8.26
N GLY A 430 23.03 23.09 7.29
CA GLY A 430 24.36 23.71 7.20
C GLY A 430 24.31 25.26 7.17
N GLN A 431 23.27 25.82 6.53
CA GLN A 431 23.10 27.28 6.39
C GLN A 431 22.31 27.92 7.55
N VAL A 432 21.64 27.12 8.38
CA VAL A 432 20.89 27.58 9.57
C VAL A 432 21.44 26.87 10.81
N PRO A 433 22.58 27.32 11.37
CA PRO A 433 23.30 26.62 12.45
C PRO A 433 22.44 26.33 13.69
N ASP A 434 21.56 27.27 14.06
CA ASP A 434 20.69 27.17 15.24
C ASP A 434 19.36 26.50 14.92
N SER A 435 19.40 25.38 14.13
CA SER A 435 18.21 24.62 13.79
C SER A 435 18.43 23.12 13.98
N VAL A 436 17.33 22.40 14.10
CA VAL A 436 17.28 20.94 14.12
C VAL A 436 16.26 20.45 13.09
N LEU A 437 16.40 19.20 12.65
CA LEU A 437 15.43 18.53 11.78
C LEU A 437 14.80 17.37 12.55
N TRP A 438 13.48 17.42 12.71
CA TRP A 438 12.69 16.43 13.43
C TRP A 438 11.95 15.54 12.43
N LEU A 439 12.35 14.27 12.36
CA LEU A 439 11.93 13.30 11.35
C LEU A 439 11.13 12.16 11.95
N LEU A 440 10.26 11.57 11.17
CA LEU A 440 9.74 10.22 11.45
C LEU A 440 10.78 9.21 10.97
N ALA A 441 11.14 8.23 11.81
CA ALA A 441 11.91 7.06 11.40
C ALA A 441 11.20 5.80 11.87
N ASP A 442 10.77 5.00 10.89
CA ASP A 442 9.97 3.80 11.13
C ASP A 442 10.81 2.59 11.57
N ASN A 443 12.13 2.65 11.36
CA ASN A 443 13.06 1.58 11.68
C ASN A 443 14.46 2.12 11.96
N ASP A 444 15.22 1.38 12.77
CA ASP A 444 16.57 1.79 13.20
C ASP A 444 17.57 1.86 12.04
N THR A 445 17.39 1.04 11.00
CA THR A 445 18.28 1.05 9.84
C THR A 445 18.08 2.31 9.01
N ALA A 446 16.86 2.73 8.77
CA ALA A 446 16.59 4.00 8.10
C ALA A 446 17.18 5.17 8.90
N ARG A 447 17.02 5.14 10.23
CA ARG A 447 17.62 6.14 11.12
C ARG A 447 19.14 6.20 10.96
N GLU A 448 19.83 5.05 11.00
CA GLU A 448 21.28 5.02 10.88
C GLU A 448 21.75 5.43 9.47
N ASN A 449 21.02 5.04 8.42
CA ASN A 449 21.32 5.49 7.06
C ASN A 449 21.17 7.01 6.89
N MET A 450 20.14 7.60 7.48
CA MET A 450 19.96 9.05 7.49
C MET A 450 21.06 9.76 8.28
N LEU A 451 21.46 9.23 9.45
CA LEU A 451 22.56 9.77 10.26
C LEU A 451 23.90 9.69 9.54
N ARG A 452 24.17 8.59 8.82
CA ARG A 452 25.36 8.46 7.98
C ARG A 452 25.38 9.52 6.87
N CYS A 453 24.25 9.72 6.19
CA CYS A 453 24.15 10.75 5.17
C CYS A 453 24.36 12.17 5.76
N ALA A 454 23.90 12.42 6.98
CA ALA A 454 24.17 13.67 7.68
C ALA A 454 25.67 13.88 7.94
N ASP A 455 26.40 12.83 8.39
CA ASP A 455 27.84 12.85 8.57
C ASP A 455 28.58 13.19 7.26
N GLU A 456 28.16 12.56 6.14
CA GLU A 456 28.71 12.78 4.79
C GLU A 456 28.54 14.25 4.34
N HIS A 457 27.50 14.94 4.84
CA HIS A 457 27.25 16.37 4.57
C HIS A 457 27.81 17.31 5.64
N GLY A 458 28.55 16.79 6.64
CA GLY A 458 29.11 17.58 7.73
C GLY A 458 28.07 18.12 8.72
N VAL A 459 26.87 17.53 8.77
CA VAL A 459 25.83 17.90 9.73
C VAL A 459 25.94 17.01 10.97
N PRO A 460 26.14 17.59 12.17
CA PRO A 460 26.22 16.80 13.40
C PRO A 460 24.96 15.96 13.64
N ARG A 461 25.12 14.68 13.97
CA ARG A 461 24.03 13.71 14.20
C ARG A 461 22.98 14.21 15.20
N GLN A 462 23.39 14.98 16.22
CA GLN A 462 22.52 15.53 17.26
C GLN A 462 21.52 16.55 16.72
N ARG A 463 21.68 17.02 15.49
CA ARG A 463 20.74 17.94 14.84
C ARG A 463 19.61 17.21 14.10
N LEU A 464 19.71 15.89 13.96
CA LEU A 464 18.61 15.04 13.47
C LEU A 464 17.94 14.38 14.68
N LEU A 465 16.68 14.74 14.90
CA LEU A 465 15.87 14.20 15.99
C LEU A 465 14.77 13.31 15.38
N PHE A 466 14.43 12.22 16.08
CA PHE A 466 13.49 11.25 15.54
C PHE A 466 12.25 11.19 16.42
N ALA A 467 11.09 11.42 15.77
CA ALA A 467 9.79 11.39 16.42
C ALA A 467 9.34 9.94 16.66
N PRO A 468 8.81 9.63 17.85
CA PRO A 468 8.15 8.34 18.08
C PRO A 468 6.83 8.27 17.32
N ARG A 469 6.33 7.04 17.09
CA ARG A 469 4.92 6.85 16.72
C ARG A 469 4.04 7.12 17.94
N VAL A 470 3.00 7.90 17.74
CA VAL A 470 2.05 8.31 18.79
C VAL A 470 0.62 8.13 18.30
N ALA A 471 -0.36 8.21 19.20
CA ALA A 471 -1.78 8.15 18.86
C ALA A 471 -2.18 9.32 17.94
N PRO A 472 -3.22 9.18 17.10
CA PRO A 472 -3.63 10.20 16.14
C PRO A 472 -3.91 11.58 16.74
N PRO A 473 -4.54 11.75 17.91
CA PRO A 473 -4.69 13.08 18.53
C PRO A 473 -3.36 13.75 18.90
N GLU A 474 -2.41 12.98 19.41
CA GLU A 474 -1.06 13.46 19.74
C GLU A 474 -0.23 13.73 18.46
N TYR A 475 -0.43 12.89 17.42
CA TYR A 475 0.20 13.11 16.11
C TYR A 475 -0.17 14.48 15.54
N LEU A 476 -1.44 14.88 15.62
CA LEU A 476 -1.85 16.23 15.21
C LEU A 476 -1.22 17.30 16.08
N ALA A 477 -1.35 17.17 17.40
CA ALA A 477 -0.88 18.18 18.33
C ALA A 477 0.64 18.47 18.24
N ARG A 478 1.46 17.45 17.92
CA ARG A 478 2.92 17.60 17.84
C ARG A 478 3.40 18.56 16.75
N PHE A 479 2.61 18.81 15.68
CA PHE A 479 2.97 19.79 14.66
C PHE A 479 3.19 21.19 15.26
N GLN A 480 2.50 21.52 16.35
CA GLN A 480 2.66 22.81 17.04
C GLN A 480 4.03 22.98 17.72
N CYS A 481 4.81 21.90 17.89
CA CYS A 481 6.19 21.96 18.39
C CYS A 481 7.21 22.31 17.31
N ALA A 482 6.85 22.13 16.03
CA ALA A 482 7.71 22.50 14.91
C ALA A 482 7.48 23.96 14.48
N ASP A 483 8.47 24.53 13.81
CA ASP A 483 8.37 25.87 13.23
C ASP A 483 7.97 25.81 11.76
N LEU A 484 8.54 24.89 10.98
CA LEU A 484 8.32 24.77 9.56
C LEU A 484 8.38 23.29 9.13
N VAL A 485 7.40 22.86 8.32
CA VAL A 485 7.44 21.55 7.68
C VAL A 485 8.25 21.64 6.39
N LEU A 486 9.18 20.72 6.21
CA LEU A 486 9.88 20.48 4.95
C LEU A 486 9.22 19.29 4.24
N ASP A 487 8.60 19.59 3.09
CA ASP A 487 7.92 18.54 2.31
C ASP A 487 8.89 17.65 1.55
N THR A 488 8.44 16.47 1.20
CA THR A 488 9.16 15.49 0.38
C THR A 488 8.91 15.71 -1.12
N PHE A 489 9.83 15.22 -1.94
CA PHE A 489 9.75 15.30 -3.40
C PHE A 489 10.45 14.06 -4.01
N PRO A 490 9.90 13.45 -5.09
CA PRO A 490 8.70 13.82 -5.85
C PRO A 490 7.37 13.58 -5.14
N TYR A 491 7.31 12.65 -4.19
CA TYR A 491 6.09 12.31 -3.49
C TYR A 491 5.78 13.32 -2.40
N ASN A 492 4.96 14.33 -2.70
CA ASN A 492 4.54 15.34 -1.75
C ASN A 492 3.67 14.76 -0.62
N ALA A 493 3.59 15.51 0.47
CA ALA A 493 2.62 15.31 1.53
C ALA A 493 1.20 15.67 1.05
N GLY A 494 0.24 14.78 1.25
CA GLY A 494 -1.20 15.07 1.12
C GLY A 494 -1.80 15.23 2.51
N THR A 495 -2.21 14.13 3.15
CA THR A 495 -2.75 14.13 4.53
C THR A 495 -1.81 14.83 5.52
N THR A 496 -0.49 14.55 5.46
CA THR A 496 0.50 15.18 6.34
C THR A 496 0.56 16.70 6.16
N ALA A 497 0.40 17.20 4.92
CA ALA A 497 0.39 18.64 4.65
C ALA A 497 -0.89 19.30 5.17
N SER A 498 -2.08 18.71 4.91
CA SER A 498 -3.33 19.24 5.46
C SER A 498 -3.35 19.22 6.98
N ASP A 499 -2.79 18.18 7.61
CA ASP A 499 -2.64 18.08 9.07
C ASP A 499 -1.76 19.21 9.62
N ALA A 500 -0.61 19.47 8.99
CA ALA A 500 0.27 20.57 9.38
C ALA A 500 -0.43 21.94 9.28
N LEU A 501 -1.09 22.21 8.16
CA LEU A 501 -1.83 23.45 7.91
C LEU A 501 -3.00 23.62 8.87
N TRP A 502 -3.75 22.54 9.17
CA TRP A 502 -4.84 22.51 10.15
C TRP A 502 -4.34 22.84 11.57
N MET A 503 -3.13 22.37 11.92
CA MET A 503 -2.49 22.61 13.21
C MET A 503 -1.74 23.94 13.28
N GLY A 504 -1.81 24.78 12.23
CA GLY A 504 -1.19 26.09 12.18
C GLY A 504 0.31 26.08 11.93
N THR A 505 0.86 25.00 11.39
CA THR A 505 2.28 24.90 11.04
C THR A 505 2.47 25.02 9.53
N PRO A 506 3.21 26.07 9.05
CA PRO A 506 3.44 26.27 7.63
C PRO A 506 4.34 25.16 7.04
N ILE A 507 4.18 24.90 5.74
CA ILE A 507 4.94 23.92 4.97
C ILE A 507 5.57 24.59 3.76
N VAL A 508 6.84 24.29 3.47
CA VAL A 508 7.48 24.59 2.19
C VAL A 508 7.48 23.33 1.35
N THR A 509 7.02 23.43 0.10
CA THR A 509 6.98 22.31 -0.84
C THR A 509 7.65 22.63 -2.17
N LEU A 510 8.08 21.61 -2.88
CA LEU A 510 8.51 21.65 -4.27
C LEU A 510 7.42 21.05 -5.14
N SER A 511 6.83 21.85 -6.03
CA SER A 511 5.87 21.40 -7.03
C SER A 511 6.58 21.05 -8.33
N GLY A 512 6.35 19.82 -8.80
CA GLY A 512 6.97 19.29 -9.99
C GLY A 512 6.01 19.12 -11.17
N ARG A 513 6.23 18.05 -11.95
CA ARG A 513 5.60 17.76 -13.23
C ARG A 513 4.56 16.64 -13.18
N SER A 514 4.33 16.01 -12.03
CA SER A 514 3.36 14.92 -11.87
C SER A 514 2.27 15.31 -10.86
N TYR A 515 1.13 14.62 -10.88
CA TYR A 515 0.05 14.84 -9.92
C TYR A 515 0.57 14.82 -8.47
N ILE A 516 1.32 13.78 -8.14
CA ILE A 516 1.79 13.52 -6.77
C ILE A 516 2.78 14.57 -6.28
N SER A 517 3.57 15.17 -7.18
CA SER A 517 4.53 16.22 -6.85
C SER A 517 3.91 17.63 -6.79
N ARG A 518 2.60 17.73 -6.95
CA ARG A 518 1.86 18.99 -6.92
C ARG A 518 0.83 19.04 -5.79
N MET A 519 0.69 17.95 -5.03
CA MET A 519 -0.35 17.82 -4.00
C MET A 519 -0.26 18.90 -2.92
N ALA A 520 0.87 19.06 -2.28
CA ALA A 520 1.04 20.06 -1.23
C ALA A 520 0.95 21.49 -1.78
N GLY A 521 1.37 21.72 -3.02
CA GLY A 521 1.21 23.01 -3.70
C GLY A 521 -0.27 23.37 -3.89
N SER A 522 -1.13 22.40 -4.24
CA SER A 522 -2.59 22.60 -4.32
C SER A 522 -3.16 23.02 -2.95
N LEU A 523 -2.79 22.31 -1.89
CA LEU A 523 -3.22 22.63 -0.52
C LEU A 523 -2.78 24.04 -0.10
N LEU A 524 -1.55 24.43 -0.45
CA LEU A 524 -1.04 25.77 -0.18
C LEU A 524 -1.80 26.86 -0.93
N ASN A 525 -2.13 26.62 -2.20
CA ASN A 525 -2.98 27.54 -2.97
C ASN A 525 -4.37 27.68 -2.32
N ALA A 526 -4.99 26.56 -1.96
CA ALA A 526 -6.31 26.56 -1.35
C ALA A 526 -6.37 27.19 0.04
N VAL A 527 -5.28 27.11 0.81
CA VAL A 527 -5.19 27.77 2.13
C VAL A 527 -4.76 29.25 2.04
N GLY A 528 -4.38 29.75 0.86
CA GLY A 528 -3.99 31.13 0.62
C GLY A 528 -2.52 31.44 0.90
N LEU A 529 -1.62 30.47 0.80
CA LEU A 529 -0.17 30.59 0.99
C LEU A 529 0.62 30.07 -0.23
N PRO A 530 0.29 30.48 -1.47
CA PRO A 530 0.93 29.97 -2.68
C PRO A 530 2.44 30.22 -2.75
N GLU A 531 2.95 31.26 -2.06
CA GLU A 531 4.37 31.61 -2.03
C GLU A 531 5.25 30.60 -1.28
N LEU A 532 4.65 29.64 -0.57
CA LEU A 532 5.38 28.54 0.07
C LEU A 532 5.54 27.32 -0.86
N ALA A 533 4.93 27.34 -2.04
CA ALA A 533 5.13 26.36 -3.11
C ALA A 533 6.21 26.86 -4.08
N THR A 534 7.28 26.09 -4.22
CA THR A 534 8.41 26.41 -5.11
C THR A 534 8.40 25.52 -6.34
N THR A 535 9.18 25.85 -7.37
CA THR A 535 9.23 25.12 -8.65
C THR A 535 10.61 24.53 -8.96
N SER A 536 11.57 24.76 -8.08
CA SER A 536 12.91 24.16 -8.18
C SER A 536 13.47 23.84 -6.81
N LEU A 537 14.34 22.81 -6.74
CA LEU A 537 15.01 22.43 -5.50
C LEU A 537 15.84 23.60 -4.91
N ALA A 538 16.45 24.40 -5.78
CA ALA A 538 17.22 25.58 -5.35
C ALA A 538 16.33 26.67 -4.72
N GLU A 539 15.12 26.88 -5.22
CA GLU A 539 14.15 27.80 -4.59
C GLU A 539 13.65 27.24 -3.27
N TYR A 540 13.35 25.95 -3.20
CA TYR A 540 12.96 25.26 -1.99
C TYR A 540 14.00 25.43 -0.88
N GLU A 541 15.29 25.18 -1.19
CA GLU A 541 16.39 25.39 -0.24
C GLU A 541 16.49 26.85 0.19
N ARG A 542 16.49 27.79 -0.76
CA ARG A 542 16.60 29.23 -0.45
C ARG A 542 15.45 29.70 0.45
N LEU A 543 14.21 29.28 0.16
CA LEU A 543 13.04 29.65 0.94
C LEU A 543 13.10 29.06 2.35
N ALA A 544 13.44 27.78 2.49
CA ALA A 544 13.59 27.12 3.78
C ALA A 544 14.68 27.77 4.64
N VAL A 545 15.84 28.13 4.05
CA VAL A 545 16.91 28.87 4.74
C VAL A 545 16.46 30.26 5.14
N LEU A 546 15.78 31.00 4.24
CA LEU A 546 15.26 32.32 4.54
C LEU A 546 14.32 32.30 5.75
N LEU A 547 13.38 31.36 5.76
CA LEU A 547 12.40 31.20 6.84
C LEU A 547 13.07 30.77 8.16
N GLY A 548 14.05 29.88 8.11
CA GLY A 548 14.82 29.48 9.30
C GLY A 548 15.65 30.60 9.91
N ARG A 549 16.11 31.57 9.09
CA ARG A 549 16.82 32.78 9.55
C ARG A 549 15.88 33.92 9.96
N GLN A 550 14.60 33.82 9.62
CA GLN A 550 13.59 34.86 9.92
C GLN A 550 12.39 34.28 10.70
N PRO A 551 12.54 33.85 11.96
CA PRO A 551 11.46 33.25 12.76
C PRO A 551 10.21 34.14 12.87
N ALA A 552 10.37 35.47 12.85
CA ALA A 552 9.26 36.42 12.86
C ALA A 552 8.33 36.26 11.63
N ARG A 553 8.90 35.91 10.45
CA ARG A 553 8.12 35.66 9.24
C ARG A 553 7.34 34.34 9.36
N VAL A 554 7.94 33.30 9.93
CA VAL A 554 7.25 32.04 10.22
C VAL A 554 6.13 32.27 11.24
N ALA A 555 6.35 33.09 12.27
CA ALA A 555 5.31 33.43 13.23
C ALA A 555 4.12 34.17 12.58
N SER A 556 4.35 34.97 11.52
CA SER A 556 3.23 35.59 10.77
C SER A 556 2.42 34.57 9.99
N TYR A 557 3.06 33.57 9.37
CA TYR A 557 2.34 32.43 8.72
C TYR A 557 1.55 31.61 9.75
N LYS A 558 2.13 31.28 10.89
CA LYS A 558 1.43 30.57 11.96
C LYS A 558 0.20 31.34 12.45
N ARG A 559 0.32 32.67 12.60
CA ARG A 559 -0.81 33.52 12.97
C ARG A 559 -1.90 33.51 11.89
N TYR A 560 -1.53 33.68 10.63
CA TYR A 560 -2.46 33.61 9.51
C TYR A 560 -3.22 32.29 9.50
N LEU A 561 -2.52 31.16 9.62
CA LEU A 561 -3.14 29.84 9.66
C LEU A 561 -4.09 29.66 10.85
N ALA A 562 -3.73 30.18 12.02
CA ALA A 562 -4.57 30.15 13.22
C ALA A 562 -5.85 31.01 13.08
N GLU A 563 -5.75 32.19 12.46
CA GLU A 563 -6.83 33.15 12.37
C GLU A 563 -7.72 32.92 11.12
N GLN A 564 -7.14 32.54 10.00
CA GLN A 564 -7.82 32.50 8.69
C GLN A 564 -7.75 31.12 8.02
N GLY A 565 -6.74 30.32 8.32
CA GLY A 565 -6.49 29.04 7.64
C GLY A 565 -7.69 28.10 7.66
N ARG A 566 -8.37 27.97 8.80
CA ARG A 566 -9.53 27.06 8.97
C ARG A 566 -10.78 27.52 8.23
N SER A 567 -10.90 28.79 7.86
CA SER A 567 -12.00 29.33 7.05
C SER A 567 -11.66 29.40 5.56
N SER A 568 -10.48 28.93 5.17
CA SER A 568 -10.03 28.89 3.78
C SER A 568 -10.77 27.83 2.95
N PRO A 569 -10.73 27.95 1.61
CA PRO A 569 -11.28 26.92 0.71
C PRO A 569 -10.73 25.51 0.95
N LEU A 570 -9.51 25.35 1.48
CA LEU A 570 -8.93 24.04 1.83
C LEU A 570 -9.79 23.27 2.83
N PHE A 571 -10.41 23.98 3.78
CA PHE A 571 -11.20 23.39 4.87
C PHE A 571 -12.69 23.70 4.75
N ASP A 572 -13.14 24.26 3.64
CA ASP A 572 -14.59 24.36 3.31
C ASP A 572 -15.10 23.01 2.77
N LEU A 573 -15.10 21.99 3.63
CA LEU A 573 -15.53 20.66 3.24
C LEU A 573 -16.98 20.62 2.72
N PRO A 574 -17.96 21.35 3.28
CA PRO A 574 -19.30 21.43 2.69
C PRO A 574 -19.29 21.98 1.23
N GLY A 575 -18.44 22.94 0.91
CA GLY A 575 -18.28 23.46 -0.45
C GLY A 575 -17.65 22.44 -1.39
N ILE A 576 -16.64 21.73 -0.93
CA ILE A 576 -15.99 20.65 -1.70
C ILE A 576 -17.00 19.54 -1.99
N VAL A 577 -17.76 19.08 -0.98
CA VAL A 577 -18.77 18.02 -1.15
C VAL A 577 -19.85 18.44 -2.16
N ARG A 578 -20.39 19.66 -2.05
CA ARG A 578 -21.34 20.17 -3.06
C ARG A 578 -20.77 20.16 -4.47
N SER A 579 -19.50 20.47 -4.64
CA SER A 579 -18.84 20.45 -5.96
C SER A 579 -18.70 19.01 -6.47
N ILE A 580 -18.35 18.06 -5.62
CA ILE A 580 -18.31 16.63 -5.95
C ILE A 580 -19.69 16.13 -6.35
N GLU A 581 -20.72 16.46 -5.58
CA GLU A 581 -22.13 16.09 -5.85
C GLU A 581 -22.62 16.63 -7.20
N ALA A 582 -22.33 17.88 -7.50
CA ALA A 582 -22.73 18.49 -8.79
C ALA A 582 -22.12 17.73 -9.98
N GLU A 583 -20.86 17.34 -9.90
CA GLU A 583 -20.20 16.54 -10.94
C GLU A 583 -20.77 15.12 -11.01
N PHE A 584 -21.02 14.48 -9.87
CA PHE A 584 -21.62 13.14 -9.84
C PHE A 584 -23.05 13.14 -10.38
N GLU A 585 -23.85 14.16 -10.04
CA GLU A 585 -25.20 14.35 -10.59
C GLU A 585 -25.15 14.53 -12.12
N ARG A 586 -24.28 15.41 -12.61
CA ARG A 586 -24.06 15.63 -14.05
C ARG A 586 -23.70 14.34 -14.79
N LEU A 587 -22.75 13.57 -14.26
CA LEU A 587 -22.29 12.33 -14.87
C LEU A 587 -23.35 11.21 -14.81
N ALA A 588 -24.01 11.05 -13.67
CA ALA A 588 -25.06 10.04 -13.49
C ALA A 588 -26.24 10.28 -14.45
N LEU A 589 -26.67 11.53 -14.62
CA LEU A 589 -27.80 11.88 -15.50
C LEU A 589 -27.49 11.59 -16.99
N GLN A 590 -26.24 11.70 -17.44
CA GLN A 590 -25.82 11.32 -18.80
C GLN A 590 -26.00 9.81 -19.09
N HIS A 591 -26.09 8.98 -18.06
CA HIS A 591 -26.20 7.52 -18.18
C HIS A 591 -27.56 6.97 -17.74
N ARG A 592 -28.47 7.82 -17.23
CA ARG A 592 -29.84 7.46 -16.87
C ARG A 592 -30.85 7.71 -17.98
N GLY A 593 -30.47 8.58 -18.95
CA GLY A 593 -31.27 8.91 -20.14
C GLY A 593 -30.95 7.98 -21.28
#